data_b3fd3854aff23d67046ea053f57486b1
#
_entry.id   b3fd3854aff23d67046ea053f57486b1
#
_cell.length_a   1.000
_cell.length_b   1.000
_cell.length_c   1.000
_cell.angle_alpha   90.00
_cell.angle_beta   90.00
_cell.angle_gamma   90.00
#
_symmetry.space_group_name_H-M   'P 1'
#
loop_
_entity.id
_entity.type
_entity.pdbx_description
1 polymer ?
#
loop_
_entity_poly.entity_id
_entity_poly.type
_entity_poly.pdbx_seq_one_letter_code
_entity_poly.pdbx_strand_id
1 'polypeptide(L)'
;MLRFLLATTAVVAAVPALAAPDAAVTTQLPRTVVPLHYDVSITPDAPKLKFAGHVAIRLKVLEPTTSITLNALDLTFRKARLLGVTAAPRISTDAKAQTATFRFAAPLKPGTYTLDMVYDGKIGTQAVGLFALDYTTAKGKKRALYTQFENSDARRFIPSWDEPAYKATFSVDATVPAGQMVVANLPAASKKPAGKGLINVRFPQTSVMSTYLLFFGLGDFDRIAAKVGATEVGIVTQKGKAEQGRFALDAAKAILAEYNDYFGVPFPLPKLDNIAAPGRSQFFGAMENWGAIFTFESAILLDPKIETQFSRETSFSVNAHEMAHQWFGDLVTMAWWDDLWLNEGFASWMEGRTTAKLHPEWNTALNAVQGRESAMRIDALKTTHPIIQHVETVEQASQAFDSITYQKGEAVIAMLENYVGADIWRDGVRAYMRRHAYQNTVTDDLWREIDAVSKDKPITEIAHRFTLQPGVPLIRIDTATCADGQTQVRLTQGEYTKDQPDKPALAWPVPVIARTLG
;
A
#
# COMPACT_ATOMS: atom_id res chain seq x y z
N MET A 1 31.38 -31.43 -44.25
CA MET A 1 30.31 -31.78 -43.28
C MET A 1 30.69 -31.19 -41.92
N LEU A 2 30.17 -30.03 -41.62
CA LEU A 2 30.43 -29.32 -40.36
C LEU A 2 29.16 -29.50 -39.48
N ARG A 3 29.28 -30.18 -38.33
CA ARG A 3 28.20 -30.38 -37.38
C ARG A 3 28.23 -29.20 -36.39
N PHE A 4 27.20 -28.36 -36.38
CA PHE A 4 26.94 -27.39 -35.35
C PHE A 4 26.24 -28.08 -34.14
N LEU A 5 26.88 -28.09 -32.98
CA LEU A 5 26.23 -28.38 -31.72
C LEU A 5 25.58 -27.08 -31.19
N LEU A 6 24.26 -27.05 -31.14
CA LEU A 6 23.52 -26.04 -30.38
C LEU A 6 23.51 -26.44 -28.89
N ALA A 7 24.23 -25.72 -28.08
CA ALA A 7 24.10 -25.78 -26.62
C ALA A 7 22.95 -24.87 -26.18
N THR A 8 21.83 -25.47 -25.78
CA THR A 8 20.72 -24.76 -25.11
C THR A 8 21.07 -24.55 -23.65
N THR A 9 21.48 -23.36 -23.29
CA THR A 9 21.58 -22.93 -21.89
C THR A 9 20.18 -22.65 -21.37
N ALA A 10 19.65 -23.56 -20.54
CA ALA A 10 18.44 -23.31 -19.73
C ALA A 10 18.79 -22.31 -18.64
N VAL A 11 18.32 -21.07 -18.78
CA VAL A 11 18.32 -20.09 -17.70
C VAL A 11 17.24 -20.50 -16.72
N VAL A 12 17.63 -21.18 -15.65
CA VAL A 12 16.78 -21.41 -14.49
C VAL A 12 16.68 -20.06 -13.75
N ALA A 13 15.60 -19.33 -13.97
CA ALA A 13 15.28 -18.17 -13.13
C ALA A 13 15.09 -18.67 -11.69
N ALA A 14 16.03 -18.34 -10.81
CA ALA A 14 15.88 -18.58 -9.37
C ALA A 14 14.67 -17.76 -8.88
N VAL A 15 13.58 -18.44 -8.55
CA VAL A 15 12.46 -17.83 -7.82
C VAL A 15 13.03 -17.44 -6.44
N PRO A 16 13.00 -16.15 -6.06
CA PRO A 16 13.47 -15.76 -4.74
C PRO A 16 12.69 -16.56 -3.68
N ALA A 17 13.41 -17.22 -2.81
CA ALA A 17 12.80 -17.92 -1.67
C ALA A 17 12.09 -16.86 -0.81
N LEU A 18 10.78 -17.06 -0.59
CA LEU A 18 10.03 -16.25 0.36
C LEU A 18 10.72 -16.38 1.73
N ALA A 19 11.29 -15.27 2.21
CA ALA A 19 11.82 -15.22 3.56
C ALA A 19 10.64 -15.38 4.53
N ALA A 20 10.82 -16.17 5.59
CA ALA A 20 9.89 -16.15 6.72
C ALA A 20 9.93 -14.76 7.35
N PRO A 21 8.81 -14.26 7.91
CA PRO A 21 8.80 -13.00 8.64
C PRO A 21 9.91 -12.99 9.71
N ASP A 22 10.62 -11.87 9.84
CA ASP A 22 11.67 -11.72 10.85
C ASP A 22 11.08 -11.96 12.26
N ALA A 23 11.81 -12.69 13.10
CA ALA A 23 11.39 -12.94 14.47
C ALA A 23 11.29 -11.66 15.32
N ALA A 24 11.97 -10.60 14.93
CA ALA A 24 11.91 -9.30 15.57
C ALA A 24 10.66 -8.48 15.20
N VAL A 25 9.97 -8.84 14.11
CA VAL A 25 8.79 -8.09 13.62
C VAL A 25 7.55 -8.51 14.39
N THR A 26 6.74 -7.56 14.84
CA THR A 26 5.45 -7.81 15.48
C THR A 26 4.50 -8.50 14.50
N THR A 27 3.89 -9.59 14.91
CA THR A 27 2.79 -10.27 14.23
C THR A 27 1.83 -10.83 15.26
N GLN A 28 0.56 -10.95 14.92
CA GLN A 28 -0.46 -11.55 15.79
C GLN A 28 -0.64 -13.04 15.52
N LEU A 29 -0.34 -13.48 14.28
CA LEU A 29 -0.44 -14.89 13.90
C LEU A 29 0.84 -15.66 14.25
N PRO A 30 0.70 -16.98 14.61
CA PRO A 30 1.85 -17.84 14.85
C PRO A 30 2.77 -17.94 13.63
N ARG A 31 4.08 -17.83 13.83
CA ARG A 31 5.11 -17.90 12.78
C ARG A 31 5.52 -19.31 12.37
N THR A 32 4.93 -20.33 12.99
CA THR A 32 5.24 -21.75 12.70
C THR A 32 4.80 -22.21 11.32
N VAL A 33 3.88 -21.47 10.69
CA VAL A 33 3.36 -21.75 9.35
C VAL A 33 3.30 -20.45 8.56
N VAL A 34 3.76 -20.48 7.30
CA VAL A 34 3.74 -19.30 6.41
C VAL A 34 3.07 -19.62 5.07
N PRO A 35 2.35 -18.67 4.46
CA PRO A 35 1.75 -18.85 3.15
C PRO A 35 2.83 -18.79 2.05
N LEU A 36 2.59 -19.47 0.93
CA LEU A 36 3.42 -19.42 -0.27
C LEU A 36 2.61 -18.95 -1.47
N HIS A 37 1.36 -19.42 -1.59
CA HIS A 37 0.50 -19.11 -2.72
C HIS A 37 -0.96 -19.31 -2.34
N TYR A 38 -1.83 -18.43 -2.83
CA TYR A 38 -3.27 -18.51 -2.73
C TYR A 38 -3.87 -18.72 -4.13
N ASP A 39 -4.57 -19.83 -4.33
CA ASP A 39 -5.39 -20.06 -5.53
C ASP A 39 -6.85 -19.78 -5.13
N VAL A 40 -7.35 -18.61 -5.49
CA VAL A 40 -8.65 -18.05 -5.05
C VAL A 40 -9.68 -18.17 -6.13
N SER A 41 -10.83 -18.78 -5.85
CA SER A 41 -11.99 -18.78 -6.73
C SER A 41 -13.18 -18.09 -6.06
N ILE A 42 -13.82 -17.16 -6.76
CA ILE A 42 -14.92 -16.35 -6.24
C ILE A 42 -16.12 -16.38 -7.18
N THR A 43 -17.31 -16.54 -6.61
CA THR A 43 -18.59 -16.43 -7.33
C THR A 43 -19.49 -15.46 -6.55
N PRO A 44 -19.54 -14.18 -6.90
CA PRO A 44 -20.38 -13.19 -6.24
C PRO A 44 -21.85 -13.32 -6.65
N ASP A 45 -22.75 -13.21 -5.69
CA ASP A 45 -24.19 -13.02 -5.86
C ASP A 45 -24.55 -11.60 -5.39
N ALA A 46 -24.24 -10.62 -6.25
CA ALA A 46 -24.41 -9.20 -5.94
C ALA A 46 -25.84 -8.82 -5.53
N PRO A 47 -26.93 -9.37 -6.13
CA PRO A 47 -28.30 -9.12 -5.67
C PRO A 47 -28.55 -9.55 -4.23
N LYS A 48 -27.96 -10.66 -3.78
CA LYS A 48 -28.15 -11.18 -2.43
C LYS A 48 -27.09 -10.70 -1.42
N LEU A 49 -26.14 -9.89 -1.87
CA LEU A 49 -25.02 -9.41 -1.06
C LEU A 49 -24.24 -10.55 -0.38
N LYS A 50 -23.96 -11.61 -1.14
CA LYS A 50 -23.20 -12.79 -0.71
C LYS A 50 -22.26 -13.25 -1.80
N PHE A 51 -21.27 -14.05 -1.42
CA PHE A 51 -20.42 -14.74 -2.38
C PHE A 51 -20.07 -16.14 -1.90
N ALA A 52 -19.86 -17.04 -2.84
CA ALA A 52 -19.22 -18.33 -2.59
C ALA A 52 -17.73 -18.22 -2.90
N GLY A 53 -16.89 -18.69 -1.99
CA GLY A 53 -15.44 -18.67 -2.10
C GLY A 53 -14.86 -20.08 -2.01
N HIS A 54 -13.79 -20.30 -2.75
CA HIS A 54 -12.88 -21.43 -2.59
C HIS A 54 -11.45 -20.91 -2.60
N VAL A 55 -10.61 -21.40 -1.68
CA VAL A 55 -9.20 -21.09 -1.68
C VAL A 55 -8.38 -22.34 -1.39
N ALA A 56 -7.35 -22.55 -2.21
CA ALA A 56 -6.29 -23.53 -1.96
C ALA A 56 -5.02 -22.78 -1.60
N ILE A 57 -4.62 -22.83 -0.32
CA ILE A 57 -3.42 -22.14 0.17
C ILE A 57 -2.26 -23.14 0.21
N ARG A 58 -1.28 -22.96 -0.67
CA ARG A 58 0.01 -23.63 -0.53
C ARG A 58 0.79 -22.92 0.57
N LEU A 59 1.21 -23.67 1.59
CA LEU A 59 1.84 -23.16 2.80
C LEU A 59 3.08 -24.00 3.17
N LYS A 60 3.95 -23.43 3.99
CA LYS A 60 5.11 -24.12 4.55
C LYS A 60 4.98 -24.17 6.06
N VAL A 61 5.00 -25.38 6.62
CA VAL A 61 5.15 -25.63 8.04
C VAL A 61 6.66 -25.56 8.33
N LEU A 62 7.05 -24.66 9.22
CA LEU A 62 8.46 -24.43 9.60
C LEU A 62 8.86 -25.28 10.80
N GLU A 63 7.92 -25.48 11.75
CA GLU A 63 8.09 -26.23 12.98
C GLU A 63 6.93 -27.21 13.16
N PRO A 64 7.13 -28.34 13.84
CA PRO A 64 6.05 -29.31 14.11
C PRO A 64 4.87 -28.63 14.82
N THR A 65 3.66 -28.76 14.26
CA THR A 65 2.46 -28.12 14.84
C THR A 65 1.23 -29.02 14.68
N THR A 66 0.30 -28.94 15.63
CA THR A 66 -1.02 -29.58 15.54
C THR A 66 -2.11 -28.63 15.04
N SER A 67 -1.79 -27.37 14.76
CA SER A 67 -2.78 -26.39 14.33
C SER A 67 -2.22 -25.40 13.33
N ILE A 68 -3.09 -24.90 12.44
CA ILE A 68 -2.86 -23.76 11.56
C ILE A 68 -3.89 -22.71 11.96
N THR A 69 -3.42 -21.51 12.32
CA THR A 69 -4.28 -20.35 12.61
C THR A 69 -4.05 -19.28 11.54
N LEU A 70 -5.13 -18.74 11.02
CA LEU A 70 -5.13 -17.63 10.05
C LEU A 70 -6.28 -16.68 10.34
N ASN A 71 -6.23 -15.49 9.77
CA ASN A 71 -7.29 -14.50 9.91
C ASN A 71 -8.51 -14.91 9.07
N ALA A 72 -9.69 -14.75 9.64
CA ALA A 72 -10.98 -14.95 8.98
C ALA A 72 -12.06 -14.22 9.77
N LEU A 73 -12.85 -13.40 9.09
CA LEU A 73 -13.96 -12.65 9.68
C LEU A 73 -15.15 -12.64 8.72
N ASP A 74 -16.37 -12.80 9.26
CA ASP A 74 -17.61 -12.85 8.47
C ASP A 74 -17.66 -13.96 7.39
N LEU A 75 -16.82 -14.99 7.52
CA LEU A 75 -16.77 -16.16 6.64
C LEU A 75 -17.40 -17.37 7.32
N THR A 76 -18.13 -18.17 6.54
CA THR A 76 -18.73 -19.44 6.98
C THR A 76 -18.06 -20.60 6.25
N PHE A 77 -17.26 -21.39 6.94
CA PHE A 77 -16.58 -22.55 6.36
C PHE A 77 -17.58 -23.69 6.11
N ARG A 78 -17.63 -24.15 4.86
CA ARG A 78 -18.41 -25.33 4.46
C ARG A 78 -17.57 -26.61 4.48
N LYS A 79 -16.29 -26.49 4.10
CA LYS A 79 -15.36 -27.60 4.02
C LYS A 79 -13.93 -27.10 4.18
N ALA A 80 -13.11 -27.86 4.90
CA ALA A 80 -11.66 -27.68 4.89
C ALA A 80 -10.97 -29.03 4.91
N ARG A 81 -9.84 -29.13 4.22
CA ARG A 81 -8.97 -30.31 4.22
C ARG A 81 -7.52 -29.88 3.99
N LEU A 82 -6.59 -30.60 4.58
CA LEU A 82 -5.19 -30.51 4.25
C LEU A 82 -4.85 -31.63 3.27
N LEU A 83 -4.42 -31.31 2.06
CA LEU A 83 -4.17 -32.32 1.03
C LEU A 83 -3.04 -33.26 1.49
N GLY A 84 -3.24 -34.56 1.30
CA GLY A 84 -2.33 -35.59 1.80
C GLY A 84 -2.57 -36.02 3.26
N VAL A 85 -3.51 -35.39 3.97
CA VAL A 85 -3.93 -35.78 5.32
C VAL A 85 -5.36 -36.31 5.26
N THR A 86 -5.59 -37.56 5.71
CA THR A 86 -6.87 -38.25 5.57
C THR A 86 -7.98 -37.62 6.44
N ALA A 87 -7.64 -37.26 7.69
CA ALA A 87 -8.60 -36.68 8.63
C ALA A 87 -8.78 -35.18 8.36
N ALA A 88 -10.04 -34.77 8.23
CA ALA A 88 -10.37 -33.34 8.16
C ALA A 88 -10.01 -32.62 9.48
N PRO A 89 -9.51 -31.39 9.45
CA PRO A 89 -9.23 -30.64 10.66
C PRO A 89 -10.53 -30.25 11.38
N ARG A 90 -10.46 -30.09 12.69
CA ARG A 90 -11.49 -29.40 13.46
C ARG A 90 -11.31 -27.91 13.30
N ILE A 91 -12.37 -27.21 12.89
CA ILE A 91 -12.37 -25.75 12.70
C ILE A 91 -12.97 -25.10 13.94
N SER A 92 -12.28 -24.10 14.48
CA SER A 92 -12.81 -23.16 15.47
C SER A 92 -12.55 -21.72 15.02
N THR A 93 -13.53 -20.85 15.22
CA THR A 93 -13.43 -19.43 14.87
C THR A 93 -13.50 -18.59 16.13
N ASP A 94 -12.72 -17.51 16.17
CA ASP A 94 -12.79 -16.48 17.20
C ASP A 94 -13.08 -15.14 16.53
N ALA A 95 -14.28 -14.62 16.75
CA ALA A 95 -14.75 -13.37 16.15
C ALA A 95 -14.02 -12.14 16.74
N LYS A 96 -13.57 -12.20 18.00
CA LYS A 96 -12.85 -11.11 18.65
C LYS A 96 -11.42 -11.02 18.14
N ALA A 97 -10.74 -12.17 18.04
CA ALA A 97 -9.40 -12.25 17.46
C ALA A 97 -9.41 -12.23 15.91
N GLN A 98 -10.61 -12.31 15.29
CA GLN A 98 -10.79 -12.37 13.84
C GLN A 98 -9.99 -13.52 13.20
N THR A 99 -10.00 -14.70 13.83
CA THR A 99 -9.19 -15.85 13.41
C THR A 99 -10.03 -17.11 13.21
N ALA A 100 -9.49 -18.01 12.40
CA ALA A 100 -9.92 -19.40 12.28
C ALA A 100 -8.73 -20.33 12.54
N THR A 101 -8.91 -21.31 13.43
CA THR A 101 -7.89 -22.31 13.79
C THR A 101 -8.32 -23.68 13.30
N PHE A 102 -7.47 -24.33 12.52
CA PHE A 102 -7.61 -25.66 11.96
C PHE A 102 -6.74 -26.62 12.78
N ARG A 103 -7.35 -27.50 13.60
CA ARG A 103 -6.65 -28.45 14.47
C ARG A 103 -6.63 -29.83 13.83
N PHE A 104 -5.45 -30.44 13.79
CA PHE A 104 -5.19 -31.77 13.21
C PHE A 104 -5.06 -32.82 14.32
N ALA A 105 -5.42 -34.07 14.03
CA ALA A 105 -5.36 -35.17 14.97
C ALA A 105 -3.91 -35.59 15.31
N ALA A 106 -2.98 -35.36 14.40
CA ALA A 106 -1.55 -35.63 14.58
C ALA A 106 -0.72 -34.38 14.20
N PRO A 107 0.49 -34.21 14.76
CA PRO A 107 1.37 -33.12 14.41
C PRO A 107 1.77 -33.16 12.93
N LEU A 108 1.66 -32.01 12.26
CA LEU A 108 2.23 -31.77 10.95
C LEU A 108 3.74 -31.62 11.09
N LYS A 109 4.50 -32.33 10.27
CA LYS A 109 5.96 -32.18 10.21
C LYS A 109 6.33 -30.94 9.39
N PRO A 110 7.54 -30.37 9.56
CA PRO A 110 8.05 -29.37 8.66
C PRO A 110 7.96 -29.84 7.19
N GLY A 111 7.45 -28.96 6.32
CA GLY A 111 7.22 -29.31 4.92
C GLY A 111 6.19 -28.43 4.24
N THR A 112 5.94 -28.67 2.96
CA THR A 112 4.96 -27.93 2.17
C THR A 112 3.65 -28.71 2.10
N TYR A 113 2.54 -27.98 2.34
CA TYR A 113 1.18 -28.53 2.32
C TYR A 113 0.26 -27.63 1.53
N THR A 114 -0.96 -28.11 1.27
CA THR A 114 -2.04 -27.30 0.69
C THR A 114 -3.27 -27.42 1.58
N LEU A 115 -3.70 -26.29 2.15
CA LEU A 115 -4.96 -26.16 2.89
C LEU A 115 -6.04 -25.72 1.90
N ASP A 116 -7.00 -26.58 1.64
CA ASP A 116 -8.10 -26.41 0.67
C ASP A 116 -9.41 -26.12 1.43
N MET A 117 -10.06 -24.99 1.13
CA MET A 117 -11.21 -24.52 1.87
C MET A 117 -12.33 -24.04 0.94
N VAL A 118 -13.57 -24.41 1.27
CA VAL A 118 -14.79 -23.87 0.65
C VAL A 118 -15.57 -23.11 1.71
N TYR A 119 -15.98 -21.90 1.39
CA TYR A 119 -16.66 -21.01 2.33
C TYR A 119 -17.64 -20.08 1.64
N ASP A 120 -18.49 -19.44 2.42
CA ASP A 120 -19.33 -18.32 2.00
C ASP A 120 -18.94 -17.06 2.75
N GLY A 121 -19.11 -15.93 2.10
CA GLY A 121 -18.90 -14.61 2.68
C GLY A 121 -20.01 -13.63 2.36
N LYS A 122 -19.92 -12.45 2.95
CA LYS A 122 -20.87 -11.35 2.77
C LYS A 122 -20.27 -10.30 1.83
N ILE A 123 -21.11 -9.67 1.01
CA ILE A 123 -20.80 -8.45 0.29
C ILE A 123 -21.32 -7.29 1.14
N GLY A 124 -20.44 -6.41 1.59
CA GLY A 124 -20.78 -5.24 2.39
C GLY A 124 -21.42 -4.12 1.56
N THR A 125 -21.84 -3.06 2.25
CA THR A 125 -22.30 -1.78 1.67
C THR A 125 -21.44 -0.60 2.16
N GLN A 126 -20.46 -0.89 2.97
CA GLN A 126 -19.38 0.00 3.36
C GLN A 126 -18.13 -0.43 2.61
N ALA A 127 -17.20 0.49 2.36
CA ALA A 127 -15.98 0.22 1.63
C ALA A 127 -14.95 -0.55 2.50
N VAL A 128 -15.29 -1.79 2.84
CA VAL A 128 -14.53 -2.71 3.70
C VAL A 128 -14.73 -4.14 3.18
N GLY A 129 -13.67 -4.89 3.00
CA GLY A 129 -13.72 -6.24 2.44
C GLY A 129 -14.20 -6.22 0.98
N LEU A 130 -15.08 -7.17 0.61
CA LEU A 130 -15.81 -7.10 -0.66
C LEU A 130 -17.10 -6.33 -0.44
N PHE A 131 -17.32 -5.26 -1.18
CA PHE A 131 -18.48 -4.39 -1.01
C PHE A 131 -19.14 -3.98 -2.33
N ALA A 132 -20.39 -3.54 -2.24
CA ALA A 132 -21.21 -3.09 -3.35
C ALA A 132 -21.42 -1.58 -3.30
N LEU A 133 -21.28 -0.93 -4.45
CA LEU A 133 -21.70 0.46 -4.68
C LEU A 133 -22.84 0.49 -5.70
N ASP A 134 -23.95 1.10 -5.30
CA ASP A 134 -25.09 1.34 -6.19
C ASP A 134 -24.98 2.73 -6.80
N TYR A 135 -25.24 2.83 -8.09
CA TYR A 135 -25.21 4.08 -8.83
C TYR A 135 -26.34 4.14 -9.87
N THR A 136 -26.67 5.37 -10.31
CA THR A 136 -27.74 5.59 -11.26
C THR A 136 -27.17 5.98 -12.62
N THR A 137 -27.67 5.37 -13.67
CA THR A 137 -27.37 5.71 -15.07
C THR A 137 -28.65 6.10 -15.79
N ALA A 138 -28.52 6.65 -17.00
CA ALA A 138 -29.68 6.90 -17.86
C ALA A 138 -30.54 5.64 -18.15
N LYS A 139 -29.93 4.44 -18.00
CA LYS A 139 -30.59 3.14 -18.19
C LYS A 139 -31.11 2.50 -16.88
N GLY A 140 -31.12 3.26 -15.78
CA GLY A 140 -31.59 2.83 -14.47
C GLY A 140 -30.47 2.55 -13.47
N LYS A 141 -30.84 1.97 -12.33
CA LYS A 141 -29.91 1.62 -11.23
C LYS A 141 -28.97 0.48 -11.64
N LYS A 142 -27.72 0.61 -11.27
CA LYS A 142 -26.64 -0.36 -11.48
C LYS A 142 -25.93 -0.62 -10.16
N ARG A 143 -25.23 -1.74 -10.07
CA ARG A 143 -24.39 -2.14 -8.94
C ARG A 143 -23.03 -2.56 -9.46
N ALA A 144 -21.96 -2.10 -8.83
CA ALA A 144 -20.62 -2.61 -9.01
C ALA A 144 -20.09 -3.13 -7.68
N LEU A 145 -19.14 -4.05 -7.74
CA LEU A 145 -18.46 -4.62 -6.58
C LEU A 145 -16.99 -4.22 -6.62
N TYR A 146 -16.42 -3.97 -5.46
CA TYR A 146 -15.01 -3.64 -5.27
C TYR A 146 -14.51 -4.27 -3.99
N THR A 147 -13.20 -4.40 -3.89
CA THR A 147 -12.55 -4.76 -2.62
C THR A 147 -11.79 -3.56 -2.05
N GLN A 148 -11.77 -3.48 -0.72
CA GLN A 148 -10.91 -2.61 0.08
C GLN A 148 -10.43 -3.42 1.26
N PHE A 149 -9.10 -3.63 1.37
CA PHE A 149 -8.54 -4.56 2.33
C PHE A 149 -7.60 -3.91 3.35
N GLU A 150 -7.12 -2.73 3.09
CA GLU A 150 -6.28 -2.04 4.06
C GLU A 150 -7.15 -1.50 5.23
N ASN A 151 -6.67 -1.66 6.45
CA ASN A 151 -5.43 -2.32 6.84
C ASN A 151 -5.54 -3.86 6.94
N SER A 152 -6.68 -4.44 7.31
CA SER A 152 -6.80 -5.84 7.76
C SER A 152 -8.14 -6.47 7.37
N ASP A 153 -8.66 -6.18 6.18
CA ASP A 153 -9.99 -6.62 5.73
C ASP A 153 -9.96 -7.65 4.59
N ALA A 154 -8.77 -8.12 4.15
CA ALA A 154 -8.69 -9.26 3.25
C ALA A 154 -9.26 -10.53 3.89
N ARG A 155 -9.20 -10.65 5.23
CA ARG A 155 -9.79 -11.72 6.03
C ARG A 155 -11.31 -11.84 5.93
N ARG A 156 -12.00 -10.82 5.39
CA ARG A 156 -13.45 -10.86 5.08
C ARG A 156 -13.75 -11.41 3.70
N PHE A 157 -12.71 -11.53 2.86
CA PHE A 157 -12.82 -12.01 1.48
C PHE A 157 -12.22 -13.40 1.31
N ILE A 158 -11.04 -13.63 1.88
CA ILE A 158 -10.35 -14.92 1.91
C ILE A 158 -9.82 -15.21 3.33
N PRO A 159 -9.92 -16.46 3.82
CA PRO A 159 -9.14 -16.88 4.98
C PRO A 159 -7.66 -16.79 4.62
N SER A 160 -6.87 -16.03 5.40
CA SER A 160 -5.49 -15.69 5.00
C SER A 160 -4.60 -15.32 6.19
N TRP A 161 -3.31 -15.28 5.98
CA TRP A 161 -2.37 -14.55 6.83
C TRP A 161 -2.46 -13.07 6.46
N ASP A 162 -3.43 -12.38 7.06
CA ASP A 162 -3.79 -11.00 6.72
C ASP A 162 -2.98 -10.00 7.56
N GLU A 163 -1.69 -10.09 7.41
CA GLU A 163 -0.68 -9.24 8.04
C GLU A 163 0.40 -8.88 7.00
N PRO A 164 0.95 -7.65 6.99
CA PRO A 164 1.84 -7.17 5.94
C PRO A 164 3.06 -8.06 5.70
N ALA A 165 3.63 -8.64 6.77
CA ALA A 165 4.83 -9.46 6.71
C ALA A 165 4.62 -10.85 6.09
N TYR A 166 3.37 -11.31 5.91
CA TYR A 166 3.10 -12.60 5.29
C TYR A 166 2.84 -12.46 3.79
N LYS A 167 3.86 -12.05 3.04
CA LYS A 167 3.75 -11.97 1.58
C LYS A 167 3.62 -13.34 0.94
N ALA A 168 2.79 -13.42 -0.09
CA ALA A 168 2.59 -14.61 -0.93
C ALA A 168 2.24 -14.22 -2.36
N THR A 169 2.12 -15.20 -3.24
CA THR A 169 1.56 -14.98 -4.58
C THR A 169 0.07 -15.35 -4.61
N PHE A 170 -0.68 -14.76 -5.54
CA PHE A 170 -2.12 -14.97 -5.68
C PHE A 170 -2.48 -15.29 -7.13
N SER A 171 -3.36 -16.29 -7.33
CA SER A 171 -4.11 -16.48 -8.58
C SER A 171 -5.59 -16.29 -8.28
N VAL A 172 -6.32 -15.62 -9.15
CA VAL A 172 -7.75 -15.34 -8.96
C VAL A 172 -8.55 -15.87 -10.13
N ASP A 173 -9.57 -16.65 -9.83
CA ASP A 173 -10.61 -17.12 -10.75
C ASP A 173 -11.96 -16.54 -10.33
N ALA A 174 -12.64 -15.81 -11.21
CA ALA A 174 -13.94 -15.23 -10.93
C ALA A 174 -15.03 -15.78 -11.87
N THR A 175 -16.09 -16.33 -11.31
CA THR A 175 -17.28 -16.73 -12.08
C THR A 175 -18.35 -15.65 -11.94
N VAL A 176 -18.62 -14.91 -13.03
CA VAL A 176 -19.38 -13.66 -13.03
C VAL A 176 -20.34 -13.57 -14.22
N PRO A 177 -21.32 -12.63 -14.22
CA PRO A 177 -22.19 -12.38 -15.37
C PRO A 177 -21.38 -12.00 -16.62
N ALA A 178 -21.70 -12.62 -17.77
CA ALA A 178 -20.95 -12.46 -19.02
C ALA A 178 -20.91 -11.02 -19.57
N GLY A 179 -21.87 -10.16 -19.18
CA GLY A 179 -21.95 -8.75 -19.61
C GLY A 179 -21.15 -7.77 -18.74
N GLN A 180 -20.46 -8.26 -17.70
CA GLN A 180 -19.70 -7.41 -16.78
C GLN A 180 -18.19 -7.59 -16.98
N MET A 181 -17.43 -6.50 -16.70
CA MET A 181 -15.98 -6.51 -16.67
C MET A 181 -15.49 -6.88 -15.28
N VAL A 182 -14.50 -7.77 -15.22
CA VAL A 182 -13.71 -8.03 -14.00
C VAL A 182 -12.38 -7.33 -14.13
N VAL A 183 -11.95 -6.65 -13.08
CA VAL A 183 -10.64 -6.02 -12.93
C VAL A 183 -9.95 -6.61 -11.70
N ALA A 184 -8.68 -6.94 -11.84
CA ALA A 184 -7.82 -7.40 -10.74
C ALA A 184 -6.41 -6.81 -10.89
N ASN A 185 -5.48 -7.18 -10.02
CA ASN A 185 -4.09 -6.68 -10.03
C ASN A 185 -3.39 -6.85 -11.39
N LEU A 186 -3.65 -7.94 -12.12
CA LEU A 186 -3.03 -8.25 -13.40
C LEU A 186 -4.08 -8.29 -14.54
N PRO A 187 -3.66 -8.27 -15.82
CA PRO A 187 -4.55 -8.52 -16.93
C PRO A 187 -5.13 -9.95 -16.88
N ALA A 188 -6.38 -10.11 -17.31
CA ALA A 188 -6.99 -11.44 -17.41
C ALA A 188 -6.24 -12.33 -18.41
N ALA A 189 -5.87 -13.53 -17.96
CA ALA A 189 -5.21 -14.53 -18.80
C ALA A 189 -6.20 -15.27 -19.70
N SER A 190 -7.44 -15.49 -19.23
CA SER A 190 -8.48 -16.14 -20.04
C SER A 190 -9.89 -15.76 -19.59
N LYS A 191 -10.83 -15.83 -20.55
CA LYS A 191 -12.27 -15.72 -20.31
C LYS A 191 -12.96 -16.90 -20.99
N LYS A 192 -13.73 -17.70 -20.25
CA LYS A 192 -14.40 -18.89 -20.78
C LYS A 192 -15.87 -18.92 -20.34
N PRO A 193 -16.80 -19.36 -21.19
CA PRO A 193 -18.19 -19.58 -20.77
C PRO A 193 -18.28 -20.55 -19.59
N ALA A 194 -19.10 -20.19 -18.59
CA ALA A 194 -19.38 -21.03 -17.41
C ALA A 194 -20.84 -21.47 -17.33
N GLY A 195 -21.62 -21.33 -18.43
CA GLY A 195 -23.04 -21.67 -18.52
C GLY A 195 -23.94 -20.63 -17.83
N LYS A 196 -25.24 -20.72 -18.09
CA LYS A 196 -26.28 -19.87 -17.46
C LYS A 196 -26.03 -18.36 -17.54
N GLY A 197 -25.42 -17.88 -18.63
CA GLY A 197 -25.08 -16.46 -18.79
C GLY A 197 -23.88 -15.98 -17.95
N LEU A 198 -23.11 -16.92 -17.41
CA LEU A 198 -21.87 -16.65 -16.65
C LEU A 198 -20.62 -16.91 -17.51
N ILE A 199 -19.54 -16.23 -17.15
CA ILE A 199 -18.19 -16.51 -17.62
C ILE A 199 -17.26 -16.74 -16.42
N ASN A 200 -16.26 -17.57 -16.63
CA ASN A 200 -15.11 -17.67 -15.73
C ASN A 200 -13.98 -16.80 -16.31
N VAL A 201 -13.46 -15.90 -15.49
CA VAL A 201 -12.34 -15.03 -15.82
C VAL A 201 -11.18 -15.42 -14.91
N ARG A 202 -10.08 -15.88 -15.52
CA ARG A 202 -8.86 -16.26 -14.81
C ARG A 202 -7.80 -15.20 -14.92
N PHE A 203 -7.18 -14.85 -13.79
CA PHE A 203 -6.02 -13.99 -13.69
C PHE A 203 -4.77 -14.82 -13.39
N PRO A 204 -3.61 -14.46 -13.97
CA PRO A 204 -2.37 -15.20 -13.72
C PRO A 204 -1.87 -14.95 -12.29
N GLN A 205 -0.89 -15.74 -11.90
CA GLN A 205 -0.22 -15.57 -10.62
C GLN A 205 0.45 -14.19 -10.52
N THR A 206 0.20 -13.50 -9.40
CA THR A 206 0.83 -12.21 -9.08
C THR A 206 2.31 -12.36 -8.72
N SER A 207 3.04 -11.26 -8.66
CA SER A 207 4.25 -11.17 -7.87
C SER A 207 3.95 -11.41 -6.39
N VAL A 208 5.02 -11.60 -5.61
CA VAL A 208 4.91 -11.75 -4.14
C VAL A 208 4.47 -10.43 -3.54
N MET A 209 3.35 -10.42 -2.81
CA MET A 209 2.77 -9.21 -2.21
C MET A 209 2.00 -9.53 -0.93
N SER A 210 1.71 -8.51 -0.14
CA SER A 210 0.86 -8.59 1.05
C SER A 210 -0.62 -8.73 0.66
N THR A 211 -1.44 -9.31 1.54
CA THR A 211 -2.87 -9.55 1.28
C THR A 211 -3.67 -8.28 1.05
N TYR A 212 -3.35 -7.19 1.76
CA TYR A 212 -4.09 -5.93 1.66
C TYR A 212 -4.01 -5.29 0.26
N LEU A 213 -3.03 -5.66 -0.56
CA LEU A 213 -2.84 -5.19 -1.93
C LEU A 213 -3.66 -5.95 -2.99
N LEU A 214 -4.30 -7.06 -2.61
CA LEU A 214 -5.12 -7.84 -3.53
C LEU A 214 -6.39 -7.07 -3.91
N PHE A 215 -6.69 -7.01 -5.20
CA PHE A 215 -7.84 -6.29 -5.72
C PHE A 215 -8.76 -7.17 -6.56
N PHE A 216 -10.06 -6.95 -6.39
CA PHE A 216 -11.13 -7.47 -7.24
C PHE A 216 -12.19 -6.40 -7.46
N GLY A 217 -12.49 -6.11 -8.73
CA GLY A 217 -13.58 -5.22 -9.13
C GLY A 217 -14.48 -5.88 -10.18
N LEU A 218 -15.81 -5.69 -10.09
CA LEU A 218 -16.80 -6.24 -11.01
C LEU A 218 -17.88 -5.21 -11.31
N GLY A 219 -18.13 -4.93 -12.58
CA GLY A 219 -19.18 -4.00 -12.94
C GLY A 219 -19.35 -3.79 -14.45
N ASP A 220 -20.26 -2.87 -14.77
CA ASP A 220 -20.45 -2.38 -16.14
C ASP A 220 -19.48 -1.21 -16.37
N PHE A 221 -18.27 -1.53 -16.81
CA PHE A 221 -17.15 -0.59 -16.90
C PHE A 221 -16.75 -0.30 -18.34
N ASP A 222 -16.17 0.89 -18.56
CA ASP A 222 -15.32 1.24 -19.68
C ASP A 222 -13.86 1.39 -19.20
N ARG A 223 -12.90 1.23 -20.11
CA ARG A 223 -11.48 1.43 -19.82
C ARG A 223 -10.81 2.19 -20.95
N ILE A 224 -10.12 3.27 -20.63
CA ILE A 224 -9.18 3.94 -21.53
C ILE A 224 -7.77 3.63 -21.08
N ALA A 225 -6.83 3.52 -22.02
CA ALA A 225 -5.46 3.16 -21.68
C ALA A 225 -4.43 3.75 -22.66
N ALA A 226 -3.19 3.83 -22.20
CA ALA A 226 -2.02 4.20 -22.97
C ALA A 226 -0.79 3.42 -22.50
N LYS A 227 0.26 3.34 -23.32
CA LYS A 227 1.52 2.66 -22.95
C LYS A 227 2.55 3.64 -22.44
N VAL A 228 3.26 3.21 -21.38
CA VAL A 228 4.48 3.86 -20.84
C VAL A 228 5.54 2.76 -20.71
N GLY A 229 6.49 2.73 -21.64
CA GLY A 229 7.44 1.62 -21.71
C GLY A 229 6.75 0.27 -21.93
N ALA A 230 7.00 -0.68 -21.05
CA ALA A 230 6.39 -2.01 -21.08
C ALA A 230 5.01 -2.08 -20.39
N THR A 231 4.64 -1.04 -19.63
CA THR A 231 3.41 -1.00 -18.82
C THR A 231 2.28 -0.36 -19.60
N GLU A 232 1.09 -0.93 -19.52
CA GLU A 232 -0.16 -0.31 -19.98
C GLU A 232 -0.84 0.40 -18.80
N VAL A 233 -0.91 1.74 -18.85
CA VAL A 233 -1.60 2.56 -17.85
C VAL A 233 -3.05 2.75 -18.27
N GLY A 234 -4.00 2.52 -17.37
CA GLY A 234 -5.43 2.60 -17.68
C GLY A 234 -6.24 3.34 -16.63
N ILE A 235 -7.36 3.93 -17.06
CA ILE A 235 -8.40 4.44 -16.18
C ILE A 235 -9.67 3.63 -16.46
N VAL A 236 -10.19 2.98 -15.42
CA VAL A 236 -11.42 2.19 -15.46
C VAL A 236 -12.54 3.00 -14.83
N THR A 237 -13.63 3.20 -15.55
CA THR A 237 -14.76 4.01 -15.10
C THR A 237 -16.07 3.25 -15.20
N GLN A 238 -17.13 3.77 -14.60
CA GLN A 238 -18.48 3.37 -14.97
C GLN A 238 -18.68 3.58 -16.47
N LYS A 239 -19.44 2.68 -17.09
CA LYS A 239 -19.74 2.77 -18.52
C LYS A 239 -20.33 4.11 -18.91
N GLY A 240 -19.76 4.75 -19.92
CA GLY A 240 -20.12 6.06 -20.42
C GLY A 240 -19.39 7.24 -19.79
N LYS A 241 -18.45 7.02 -18.83
CA LYS A 241 -17.65 8.09 -18.19
C LYS A 241 -16.17 8.11 -18.64
N ALA A 242 -15.77 7.30 -19.60
CA ALA A 242 -14.37 7.15 -20.01
C ALA A 242 -13.68 8.48 -20.34
N GLU A 243 -14.38 9.42 -21.00
CA GLU A 243 -13.82 10.73 -21.37
C GLU A 243 -13.46 11.59 -20.16
N GLN A 244 -14.16 11.44 -19.02
CA GLN A 244 -13.84 12.15 -17.79
C GLN A 244 -12.52 11.67 -17.15
N GLY A 245 -12.03 10.50 -17.55
CA GLY A 245 -10.77 9.93 -17.09
C GLY A 245 -9.54 10.38 -17.89
N ARG A 246 -9.68 11.20 -18.95
CA ARG A 246 -8.55 11.55 -19.81
C ARG A 246 -7.46 12.32 -19.11
N PHE A 247 -7.80 13.32 -18.32
CA PHE A 247 -6.81 14.06 -17.54
C PHE A 247 -6.01 13.12 -16.61
N ALA A 248 -6.71 12.25 -15.88
CA ALA A 248 -6.08 11.29 -15.00
C ALA A 248 -5.17 10.30 -15.76
N LEU A 249 -5.54 9.88 -16.98
CA LEU A 249 -4.71 9.03 -17.81
C LEU A 249 -3.42 9.74 -18.25
N ASP A 250 -3.52 11.00 -18.68
CA ASP A 250 -2.35 11.78 -19.10
C ASP A 250 -1.44 12.09 -17.92
N ALA A 251 -2.00 12.40 -16.76
CA ALA A 251 -1.26 12.54 -15.50
C ALA A 251 -0.52 11.23 -15.14
N ALA A 252 -1.22 10.11 -15.13
CA ALA A 252 -0.63 8.80 -14.79
C ALA A 252 0.52 8.39 -15.72
N LYS A 253 0.45 8.73 -17.01
CA LYS A 253 1.55 8.52 -17.96
C LYS A 253 2.81 9.30 -17.57
N ALA A 254 2.64 10.59 -17.25
CA ALA A 254 3.75 11.46 -16.88
C ALA A 254 4.36 11.05 -15.53
N ILE A 255 3.52 10.73 -14.56
CA ILE A 255 3.91 10.28 -13.22
C ILE A 255 4.68 8.96 -13.31
N LEU A 256 4.18 7.96 -14.07
CA LEU A 256 4.85 6.66 -14.19
C LEU A 256 6.24 6.80 -14.84
N ALA A 257 6.37 7.67 -15.84
CA ALA A 257 7.66 7.94 -16.47
C ALA A 257 8.65 8.56 -15.46
N GLU A 258 8.19 9.54 -14.68
CA GLU A 258 8.98 10.19 -13.63
C GLU A 258 9.40 9.20 -12.54
N TYR A 259 8.49 8.34 -12.08
CA TYR A 259 8.78 7.38 -11.01
C TYR A 259 9.73 6.26 -11.46
N ASN A 260 9.58 5.76 -12.68
CA ASN A 260 10.54 4.81 -13.26
C ASN A 260 11.96 5.39 -13.30
N ASP A 261 12.09 6.68 -13.64
CA ASP A 261 13.39 7.37 -13.62
C ASP A 261 13.87 7.59 -12.18
N TYR A 262 13.02 8.16 -11.32
CA TYR A 262 13.41 8.52 -9.96
C TYR A 262 13.87 7.32 -9.14
N PHE A 263 13.08 6.25 -9.10
CA PHE A 263 13.39 5.06 -8.28
C PHE A 263 14.49 4.17 -8.89
N GLY A 264 14.77 4.30 -10.19
CA GLY A 264 15.77 3.47 -10.88
C GLY A 264 15.47 1.98 -10.87
N VAL A 265 14.25 1.60 -10.49
CA VAL A 265 13.64 0.28 -10.59
C VAL A 265 12.32 0.47 -11.33
N PRO A 266 12.22 0.05 -12.60
CA PRO A 266 10.99 0.21 -13.37
C PRO A 266 9.80 -0.49 -12.70
N PHE A 267 8.61 0.07 -12.87
CA PHE A 267 7.38 -0.57 -12.42
C PHE A 267 7.27 -2.00 -12.97
N PRO A 268 7.08 -3.01 -12.11
CA PRO A 268 7.32 -4.40 -12.53
C PRO A 268 6.12 -5.09 -13.18
N LEU A 269 4.92 -4.47 -13.14
CA LEU A 269 3.71 -5.12 -13.64
C LEU A 269 3.37 -4.68 -15.07
N PRO A 270 2.72 -5.55 -15.87
CA PRO A 270 2.39 -5.25 -17.27
C PRO A 270 1.27 -4.20 -17.42
N LYS A 271 0.52 -3.92 -16.35
CA LYS A 271 -0.50 -2.86 -16.31
C LYS A 271 -0.51 -2.11 -14.99
N LEU A 272 -0.99 -0.87 -15.02
CA LEU A 272 -1.35 -0.06 -13.88
C LEU A 272 -2.68 0.63 -14.19
N ASP A 273 -3.76 0.12 -13.61
CA ASP A 273 -5.08 0.73 -13.74
C ASP A 273 -5.40 1.56 -12.49
N ASN A 274 -6.07 2.70 -12.69
CA ASN A 274 -6.79 3.40 -11.64
C ASN A 274 -8.30 3.21 -11.88
N ILE A 275 -8.99 2.64 -10.89
CA ILE A 275 -10.39 2.26 -10.97
C ILE A 275 -11.24 3.31 -10.26
N ALA A 276 -11.96 4.13 -11.03
CA ALA A 276 -12.83 5.18 -10.55
C ALA A 276 -14.18 4.60 -10.10
N ALA A 277 -14.33 4.37 -8.81
CA ALA A 277 -15.55 3.86 -8.20
C ALA A 277 -16.59 4.96 -7.98
N PRO A 278 -17.89 4.67 -8.12
CA PRO A 278 -18.95 5.68 -7.97
C PRO A 278 -19.01 6.25 -6.54
N GLY A 279 -19.27 7.55 -6.45
CA GLY A 279 -19.49 8.22 -5.17
C GLY A 279 -18.22 8.80 -4.53
N ARG A 280 -18.22 8.82 -3.21
CA ARG A 280 -17.13 9.31 -2.35
C ARG A 280 -17.20 8.63 -0.99
N SER A 281 -16.09 8.57 -0.27
CA SER A 281 -16.03 8.21 1.15
C SER A 281 -15.56 9.41 1.98
N GLN A 282 -15.89 9.38 3.27
CA GLN A 282 -15.35 10.32 4.27
C GLN A 282 -14.12 9.74 4.98
N PHE A 283 -13.83 8.45 4.77
CA PHE A 283 -12.78 7.73 5.47
C PHE A 283 -11.48 7.66 4.66
N PHE A 284 -11.58 7.51 3.34
CA PHE A 284 -10.41 7.47 2.44
C PHE A 284 -10.81 7.92 1.03
N GLY A 285 -9.83 8.41 0.26
CA GLY A 285 -10.02 8.87 -1.11
C GLY A 285 -9.69 7.80 -2.16
N ALA A 286 -8.59 7.09 -1.92
CA ALA A 286 -8.06 6.09 -2.82
C ALA A 286 -7.31 4.98 -2.05
N MET A 287 -6.81 3.98 -2.76
CA MET A 287 -6.07 2.83 -2.24
C MET A 287 -5.15 2.26 -3.31
N GLU A 288 -3.93 2.01 -2.94
CA GLU A 288 -2.79 1.67 -3.81
C GLU A 288 -2.77 0.25 -4.37
N ASN A 289 -3.81 -0.57 -4.28
CA ASN A 289 -3.77 -1.97 -4.69
C ASN A 289 -2.85 -2.22 -5.89
N TRP A 290 -1.86 -3.09 -5.78
CA TRP A 290 -0.75 -3.21 -6.73
C TRP A 290 -1.20 -3.47 -8.17
N GLY A 291 -0.97 -2.50 -9.05
CA GLY A 291 -1.41 -2.53 -10.44
C GLY A 291 -2.90 -2.29 -10.67
N ALA A 292 -3.68 -2.01 -9.62
CA ALA A 292 -5.13 -1.82 -9.68
C ALA A 292 -5.62 -0.82 -8.61
N ILE A 293 -5.07 0.39 -8.64
CA ILE A 293 -5.40 1.49 -7.72
C ILE A 293 -6.92 1.68 -7.70
N PHE A 294 -7.50 1.71 -6.51
CA PHE A 294 -8.90 2.08 -6.32
C PHE A 294 -9.00 3.57 -5.98
N THR A 295 -9.88 4.31 -6.63
CA THR A 295 -10.12 5.73 -6.32
C THR A 295 -11.62 6.03 -6.41
N PHE A 296 -12.17 6.80 -5.49
CA PHE A 296 -13.53 7.31 -5.69
C PHE A 296 -13.56 8.33 -6.83
N GLU A 297 -14.57 8.22 -7.70
CA GLU A 297 -14.65 9.01 -8.94
C GLU A 297 -14.57 10.54 -8.71
N SER A 298 -15.04 11.01 -7.55
CA SER A 298 -14.98 12.44 -7.19
C SER A 298 -13.56 12.99 -7.03
N ALA A 299 -12.57 12.12 -6.80
CA ALA A 299 -11.17 12.50 -6.64
C ALA A 299 -10.36 12.38 -7.94
N ILE A 300 -10.87 11.71 -8.98
CA ILE A 300 -10.06 11.40 -10.16
C ILE A 300 -10.71 11.73 -11.50
N LEU A 301 -12.05 11.70 -11.59
CA LEU A 301 -12.75 12.02 -12.84
C LEU A 301 -13.06 13.51 -12.92
N LEU A 302 -12.78 14.11 -14.07
CA LEU A 302 -13.06 15.51 -14.35
C LEU A 302 -14.14 15.63 -15.42
N ASP A 303 -15.24 16.31 -15.11
CA ASP A 303 -16.22 16.70 -16.10
C ASP A 303 -15.74 18.03 -16.75
N PRO A 304 -15.43 18.05 -18.06
CA PRO A 304 -14.91 19.24 -18.74
C PRO A 304 -15.82 20.48 -18.66
N LYS A 305 -17.09 20.30 -18.27
CA LYS A 305 -18.05 21.40 -18.16
C LYS A 305 -17.98 22.14 -16.82
N ILE A 306 -17.44 21.48 -15.79
CA ILE A 306 -17.44 21.99 -14.41
C ILE A 306 -16.09 21.84 -13.70
N GLU A 307 -15.07 21.35 -14.40
CA GLU A 307 -13.74 21.20 -13.83
C GLU A 307 -13.16 22.55 -13.41
N THR A 308 -12.40 22.53 -12.32
CA THR A 308 -11.70 23.69 -11.77
C THR A 308 -10.21 23.40 -11.65
N GLN A 309 -9.39 24.42 -11.47
CA GLN A 309 -7.97 24.26 -11.15
C GLN A 309 -7.80 23.32 -9.93
N PHE A 310 -8.55 23.53 -8.87
CA PHE A 310 -8.52 22.70 -7.67
C PHE A 310 -8.84 21.24 -7.96
N SER A 311 -9.84 20.94 -8.79
CA SER A 311 -10.16 19.54 -9.14
C SER A 311 -9.07 18.89 -9.99
N ARG A 312 -8.36 19.66 -10.84
CA ARG A 312 -7.20 19.16 -11.61
C ARG A 312 -6.03 18.86 -10.69
N GLU A 313 -5.70 19.77 -9.77
CA GLU A 313 -4.68 19.56 -8.75
C GLU A 313 -4.99 18.33 -7.92
N THR A 314 -6.21 18.18 -7.41
CA THR A 314 -6.63 17.01 -6.63
C THR A 314 -6.47 15.72 -7.42
N SER A 315 -6.94 15.68 -8.68
CA SER A 315 -6.85 14.48 -9.52
C SER A 315 -5.40 14.09 -9.80
N PHE A 316 -4.53 15.07 -10.02
CA PHE A 316 -3.10 14.82 -10.21
C PHE A 316 -2.43 14.34 -8.93
N SER A 317 -2.66 15.02 -7.81
CA SER A 317 -2.08 14.69 -6.50
C SER A 317 -2.45 13.28 -6.03
N VAL A 318 -3.74 12.93 -6.08
CA VAL A 318 -4.19 11.57 -5.73
C VAL A 318 -3.54 10.53 -6.64
N ASN A 319 -3.47 10.77 -7.96
CA ASN A 319 -2.76 9.87 -8.85
C ASN A 319 -1.28 9.73 -8.48
N ALA A 320 -0.60 10.83 -8.16
CA ALA A 320 0.82 10.82 -7.80
C ALA A 320 1.06 10.08 -6.48
N HIS A 321 0.19 10.27 -5.48
CA HIS A 321 0.23 9.59 -4.20
C HIS A 321 0.09 8.06 -4.38
N GLU A 322 -1.01 7.61 -4.97
CA GLU A 322 -1.30 6.17 -5.14
C GLU A 322 -0.28 5.46 -6.05
N MET A 323 0.27 6.19 -7.02
CA MET A 323 1.31 5.64 -7.86
C MET A 323 2.67 5.55 -7.16
N ALA A 324 2.97 6.42 -6.18
CA ALA A 324 4.19 6.32 -5.37
C ALA A 324 4.20 5.06 -4.51
N HIS A 325 3.05 4.69 -4.00
CA HIS A 325 2.87 3.45 -3.26
C HIS A 325 3.23 2.20 -4.06
N GLN A 326 3.18 2.23 -5.38
CA GLN A 326 3.59 1.08 -6.20
C GLN A 326 5.06 0.66 -5.96
N TRP A 327 5.86 1.55 -5.34
CA TRP A 327 7.21 1.27 -4.83
C TRP A 327 7.24 1.26 -3.30
N PHE A 328 6.76 2.34 -2.64
CA PHE A 328 6.66 2.44 -1.18
C PHE A 328 5.29 1.95 -0.70
N GLY A 329 5.21 0.68 -0.33
CA GLY A 329 3.98 -0.02 0.04
C GLY A 329 3.85 -1.36 -0.69
N ASP A 330 3.98 -1.38 -2.00
CA ASP A 330 3.74 -2.54 -2.84
C ASP A 330 5.03 -3.34 -3.12
N LEU A 331 6.00 -2.72 -3.80
CA LEU A 331 7.27 -3.37 -4.10
C LEU A 331 8.07 -3.64 -2.82
N VAL A 332 8.19 -2.63 -1.95
CA VAL A 332 8.76 -2.73 -0.62
C VAL A 332 7.68 -2.34 0.38
N THR A 333 7.33 -3.23 1.29
CA THR A 333 6.20 -3.06 2.21
C THR A 333 6.72 -3.01 3.65
N MET A 334 6.15 -2.17 4.51
CA MET A 334 6.45 -2.22 5.94
C MET A 334 6.21 -3.62 6.50
N ALA A 335 7.00 -4.01 7.49
CA ALA A 335 6.88 -5.31 8.12
C ALA A 335 5.64 -5.41 9.05
N TRP A 336 5.28 -4.29 9.67
CA TRP A 336 4.11 -4.14 10.52
C TRP A 336 3.61 -2.69 10.52
N TRP A 337 2.42 -2.48 11.01
CA TRP A 337 1.73 -1.19 11.04
C TRP A 337 2.42 -0.12 11.90
N ASP A 338 3.38 -0.51 12.74
CA ASP A 338 4.26 0.43 13.47
C ASP A 338 5.00 1.38 12.50
N ASP A 339 5.36 0.86 11.33
CA ASP A 339 6.11 1.54 10.29
C ASP A 339 5.23 2.02 9.11
N LEU A 340 3.92 2.22 9.32
CA LEU A 340 2.98 2.66 8.28
C LEU A 340 3.45 3.93 7.54
N TRP A 341 4.16 4.81 8.22
CA TRP A 341 4.69 6.03 7.63
C TRP A 341 5.70 5.79 6.48
N LEU A 342 6.34 4.60 6.41
CA LEU A 342 7.18 4.21 5.27
C LEU A 342 6.38 4.12 3.97
N ASN A 343 5.08 3.86 4.04
CA ASN A 343 4.18 3.93 2.91
C ASN A 343 3.69 5.38 2.76
N GLU A 344 2.97 5.90 3.73
CA GLU A 344 2.15 7.10 3.64
C GLU A 344 2.96 8.40 3.62
N GLY A 345 3.96 8.53 4.50
CA GLY A 345 4.84 9.69 4.54
C GLY A 345 5.67 9.81 3.25
N PHE A 346 6.11 8.67 2.71
CA PHE A 346 6.85 8.64 1.44
C PHE A 346 5.96 8.91 0.23
N ALA A 347 4.75 8.38 0.20
CA ALA A 347 3.81 8.67 -0.88
C ALA A 347 3.43 10.15 -0.89
N SER A 348 3.17 10.76 0.27
CA SER A 348 2.88 12.20 0.40
C SER A 348 4.06 13.06 -0.05
N TRP A 349 5.29 12.72 0.37
CA TRP A 349 6.48 13.43 -0.07
C TRP A 349 6.70 13.31 -1.58
N MET A 350 6.55 12.10 -2.15
CA MET A 350 6.70 11.86 -3.60
C MET A 350 5.61 12.56 -4.42
N GLU A 351 4.37 12.59 -3.94
CA GLU A 351 3.26 13.36 -4.49
C GLU A 351 3.63 14.84 -4.63
N GLY A 352 4.04 15.48 -3.51
CA GLY A 352 4.39 16.90 -3.48
C GLY A 352 5.59 17.22 -4.39
N ARG A 353 6.64 16.39 -4.33
CA ARG A 353 7.84 16.52 -5.17
C ARG A 353 7.51 16.40 -6.66
N THR A 354 6.70 15.42 -7.03
CA THR A 354 6.36 15.14 -8.43
C THR A 354 5.41 16.20 -8.98
N THR A 355 4.46 16.66 -8.18
CA THR A 355 3.57 17.77 -8.54
C THR A 355 4.37 19.03 -8.77
N ALA A 356 5.30 19.39 -7.89
CA ALA A 356 6.16 20.56 -8.05
C ALA A 356 7.05 20.48 -9.31
N LYS A 357 7.51 19.28 -9.68
CA LYS A 357 8.32 19.07 -10.89
C LYS A 357 7.52 19.16 -12.18
N LEU A 358 6.35 18.54 -12.24
CA LEU A 358 5.55 18.44 -13.47
C LEU A 358 4.58 19.62 -13.66
N HIS A 359 4.21 20.27 -12.55
CA HIS A 359 3.29 21.41 -12.51
C HIS A 359 3.82 22.54 -11.61
N PRO A 360 4.97 23.15 -11.94
CA PRO A 360 5.55 24.22 -11.13
C PRO A 360 4.63 25.45 -11.01
N GLU A 361 3.74 25.65 -11.97
CA GLU A 361 2.75 26.75 -11.99
C GLU A 361 1.70 26.63 -10.87
N TRP A 362 1.53 25.46 -10.25
CA TRP A 362 0.55 25.25 -9.18
C TRP A 362 1.06 25.66 -7.79
N ASN A 363 2.34 26.01 -7.67
CA ASN A 363 2.96 26.48 -6.41
C ASN A 363 2.73 25.56 -5.20
N THR A 364 2.75 24.25 -5.40
CA THR A 364 2.43 23.24 -4.38
C THR A 364 3.31 23.29 -3.14
N ALA A 365 4.47 23.95 -3.20
CA ALA A 365 5.30 24.22 -2.02
C ALA A 365 4.54 24.97 -0.90
N LEU A 366 3.54 25.79 -1.24
CA LEU A 366 2.66 26.43 -0.25
C LEU A 366 1.74 25.42 0.44
N ASN A 367 1.27 24.42 -0.28
CA ASN A 367 0.42 23.36 0.28
C ASN A 367 1.21 22.51 1.27
N ALA A 368 2.47 22.19 0.99
CA ALA A 368 3.37 21.49 1.91
C ALA A 368 3.56 22.26 3.24
N VAL A 369 3.64 23.61 3.19
CA VAL A 369 3.66 24.44 4.41
C VAL A 369 2.38 24.24 5.23
N GLN A 370 1.21 24.25 4.60
CA GLN A 370 -0.07 24.09 5.32
C GLN A 370 -0.19 22.68 5.92
N GLY A 371 0.25 21.64 5.22
CA GLY A 371 0.30 20.27 5.72
C GLY A 371 1.17 20.17 6.97
N ARG A 372 2.41 20.66 6.91
CA ARG A 372 3.34 20.71 8.03
C ARG A 372 2.78 21.48 9.23
N GLU A 373 2.20 22.68 9.02
CA GLU A 373 1.59 23.48 10.07
C GLU A 373 0.39 22.77 10.73
N SER A 374 -0.36 21.99 9.94
CA SER A 374 -1.45 21.18 10.46
C SER A 374 -0.93 20.05 11.36
N ALA A 375 0.09 19.33 10.93
CA ALA A 375 0.75 18.30 11.73
C ALA A 375 1.35 18.88 13.03
N MET A 376 2.06 20.01 12.95
CA MET A 376 2.63 20.67 14.13
C MET A 376 1.57 21.09 15.15
N ARG A 377 0.37 21.49 14.71
CA ARG A 377 -0.74 21.82 15.63
C ARG A 377 -1.23 20.61 16.42
N ILE A 378 -1.21 19.42 15.84
CA ILE A 378 -1.60 18.17 16.51
C ILE A 378 -0.43 17.67 17.35
N ASP A 379 0.78 17.71 16.82
CA ASP A 379 1.98 17.24 17.49
C ASP A 379 2.38 18.07 18.73
N ALA A 380 1.86 19.28 18.85
CA ALA A 380 2.00 20.13 20.05
C ALA A 380 1.01 19.81 21.17
N LEU A 381 0.12 18.82 21.01
CA LEU A 381 -0.88 18.42 22.00
C LEU A 381 -0.38 17.26 22.87
N LYS A 382 -0.92 17.14 24.08
CA LYS A 382 -0.64 16.01 24.99
C LYS A 382 -1.01 14.65 24.39
N THR A 383 -1.99 14.61 23.50
CA THR A 383 -2.52 13.40 22.87
C THR A 383 -1.73 12.97 21.63
N THR A 384 -0.65 13.67 21.31
CA THR A 384 0.20 13.29 20.16
C THR A 384 0.96 11.99 20.43
N HIS A 385 1.53 11.44 19.35
CA HIS A 385 2.34 10.23 19.38
C HIS A 385 3.56 10.36 18.43
N PRO A 386 4.59 9.52 18.57
CA PRO A 386 5.68 9.43 17.60
C PRO A 386 5.17 9.01 16.20
N ILE A 387 5.96 9.29 15.15
CA ILE A 387 5.68 8.76 13.80
C ILE A 387 5.66 7.22 13.82
N ILE A 388 6.67 6.62 14.45
CA ILE A 388 6.71 5.17 14.69
C ILE A 388 6.05 4.91 16.04
N GLN A 389 4.87 4.30 16.01
CA GLN A 389 4.11 3.98 17.22
C GLN A 389 3.85 2.47 17.30
N HIS A 390 3.82 1.93 18.51
CA HIS A 390 3.55 0.52 18.69
C HIS A 390 2.07 0.20 18.43
N VAL A 391 1.83 -0.71 17.49
CA VAL A 391 0.50 -1.14 17.05
C VAL A 391 0.29 -2.61 17.39
N GLU A 392 -0.69 -2.90 18.25
CA GLU A 392 -1.04 -4.26 18.67
C GLU A 392 -2.38 -4.74 18.09
N THR A 393 -3.28 -3.83 17.76
CA THR A 393 -4.65 -4.17 17.32
C THR A 393 -5.00 -3.55 15.97
N VAL A 394 -6.04 -4.12 15.33
CA VAL A 394 -6.60 -3.60 14.07
C VAL A 394 -7.12 -2.16 14.25
N GLU A 395 -7.70 -1.86 15.41
CA GLU A 395 -8.21 -0.53 15.73
C GLU A 395 -7.07 0.49 15.85
N GLN A 396 -5.96 0.11 16.49
CA GLN A 396 -4.75 0.96 16.54
C GLN A 396 -4.15 1.17 15.16
N ALA A 397 -4.08 0.11 14.32
CA ALA A 397 -3.65 0.23 12.94
C ALA A 397 -4.53 1.23 12.17
N SER A 398 -5.85 1.17 12.35
CA SER A 398 -6.79 2.12 11.73
C SER A 398 -6.62 3.56 12.23
N GLN A 399 -6.20 3.75 13.49
CA GLN A 399 -5.94 5.07 14.06
C GLN A 399 -4.59 5.67 13.63
N ALA A 400 -3.67 4.83 13.15
CA ALA A 400 -2.37 5.27 12.66
C ALA A 400 -2.44 6.06 11.33
N PHE A 401 -3.57 6.05 10.63
CA PHE A 401 -3.80 6.85 9.42
C PHE A 401 -4.17 8.29 9.80
N ASP A 402 -3.19 9.08 10.21
CA ASP A 402 -3.38 10.44 10.68
C ASP A 402 -2.31 11.43 10.20
N SER A 403 -2.45 12.71 10.58
CA SER A 403 -1.52 13.77 10.16
C SER A 403 -0.08 13.58 10.65
N ILE A 404 0.16 12.77 11.68
CA ILE A 404 1.52 12.47 12.14
C ILE A 404 2.18 11.50 11.16
N THR A 405 1.49 10.45 10.79
CA THR A 405 1.98 9.46 9.81
C THR A 405 2.20 10.10 8.43
N TYR A 406 1.25 10.89 7.93
CA TYR A 406 1.29 11.51 6.61
C TYR A 406 2.14 12.78 6.59
N GLN A 407 1.68 13.89 7.18
CA GLN A 407 2.26 15.21 6.99
C GLN A 407 3.53 15.45 7.83
N LYS A 408 3.60 14.94 9.08
CA LYS A 408 4.88 14.98 9.81
C LYS A 408 5.89 14.05 9.16
N GLY A 409 5.46 12.84 8.71
CA GLY A 409 6.31 11.92 7.94
C GLY A 409 6.91 12.59 6.71
N GLU A 410 6.06 13.19 5.84
CA GLU A 410 6.46 13.99 4.69
C GLU A 410 7.46 15.09 5.05
N ALA A 411 7.18 15.87 6.09
CA ALA A 411 8.03 17.00 6.51
C ALA A 411 9.41 16.54 7.00
N VAL A 412 9.48 15.40 7.71
CA VAL A 412 10.75 14.80 8.15
C VAL A 412 11.57 14.31 6.95
N ILE A 413 10.94 13.64 5.99
CA ILE A 413 11.59 13.20 4.75
C ILE A 413 12.16 14.42 4.00
N ALA A 414 11.35 15.46 3.79
CA ALA A 414 11.78 16.67 3.10
C ALA A 414 12.92 17.39 3.85
N MET A 415 12.90 17.42 5.17
CA MET A 415 13.98 17.98 6.00
C MET A 415 15.28 17.19 5.80
N LEU A 416 15.24 15.87 5.84
CA LEU A 416 16.41 15.01 5.68
C LEU A 416 16.95 15.06 4.24
N GLU A 417 16.10 15.05 3.22
CA GLU A 417 16.48 15.26 1.82
C GLU A 417 17.23 16.60 1.64
N ASN A 418 16.67 17.69 2.17
CA ASN A 418 17.32 19.00 2.11
C ASN A 418 18.67 19.03 2.85
N TYR A 419 18.79 18.27 3.95
CA TYR A 419 20.03 18.20 4.72
C TYR A 419 21.13 17.46 3.99
N VAL A 420 20.85 16.31 3.38
CA VAL A 420 21.87 15.52 2.66
C VAL A 420 22.09 15.99 1.22
N GLY A 421 21.05 16.54 0.60
CA GLY A 421 20.98 16.91 -0.81
C GLY A 421 20.20 15.88 -1.64
N ALA A 422 19.42 16.39 -2.59
CA ALA A 422 18.44 15.59 -3.36
C ALA A 422 19.05 14.41 -4.13
N ASP A 423 20.29 14.56 -4.65
CA ASP A 423 20.94 13.47 -5.39
C ASP A 423 21.38 12.33 -4.47
N ILE A 424 21.95 12.65 -3.31
CA ILE A 424 22.36 11.67 -2.31
C ILE A 424 21.13 10.94 -1.76
N TRP A 425 20.08 11.69 -1.44
CA TRP A 425 18.81 11.13 -1.00
C TRP A 425 18.22 10.14 -2.02
N ARG A 426 18.15 10.55 -3.28
CA ARG A 426 17.67 9.69 -4.38
C ARG A 426 18.52 8.43 -4.51
N ASP A 427 19.83 8.52 -4.41
CA ASP A 427 20.72 7.37 -4.53
C ASP A 427 20.50 6.37 -3.39
N GLY A 428 20.27 6.85 -2.16
CA GLY A 428 19.88 6.02 -1.02
C GLY A 428 18.52 5.35 -1.22
N VAL A 429 17.50 6.12 -1.66
CA VAL A 429 16.18 5.56 -2.01
C VAL A 429 16.29 4.49 -3.10
N ARG A 430 17.10 4.71 -4.13
CA ARG A 430 17.36 3.71 -5.18
C ARG A 430 18.05 2.45 -4.64
N ALA A 431 18.98 2.61 -3.70
CA ALA A 431 19.65 1.48 -3.05
C ALA A 431 18.63 0.67 -2.23
N TYR A 432 17.79 1.36 -1.44
CA TYR A 432 16.71 0.75 -0.68
C TYR A 432 15.73 -0.03 -1.58
N MET A 433 15.24 0.56 -2.67
CA MET A 433 14.34 -0.12 -3.60
C MET A 433 14.96 -1.36 -4.23
N ARG A 434 16.23 -1.29 -4.66
CA ARG A 434 16.91 -2.45 -5.26
C ARG A 434 17.15 -3.58 -4.26
N ARG A 435 17.51 -3.24 -3.01
CA ARG A 435 17.88 -4.22 -1.99
C ARG A 435 16.68 -4.95 -1.42
N HIS A 436 15.59 -4.21 -1.23
CA HIS A 436 14.41 -4.70 -0.51
C HIS A 436 13.20 -4.99 -1.41
N ALA A 437 13.36 -4.96 -2.74
CA ALA A 437 12.30 -5.30 -3.68
C ALA A 437 11.63 -6.63 -3.30
N TYR A 438 10.29 -6.64 -3.25
CA TYR A 438 9.44 -7.77 -2.87
C TYR A 438 9.54 -8.22 -1.40
N GLN A 439 10.25 -7.49 -0.56
CA GLN A 439 10.46 -7.80 0.85
C GLN A 439 9.65 -6.87 1.76
N ASN A 440 9.70 -7.18 3.06
CA ASN A 440 9.21 -6.29 4.11
C ASN A 440 10.41 -5.62 4.78
N THR A 441 10.19 -4.40 5.28
CA THR A 441 11.22 -3.58 5.93
C THR A 441 10.67 -2.92 7.18
N VAL A 442 11.59 -2.53 8.06
CA VAL A 442 11.37 -1.59 9.14
C VAL A 442 12.08 -0.27 8.82
N THR A 443 11.76 0.78 9.55
CA THR A 443 12.31 2.12 9.33
C THR A 443 13.84 2.15 9.24
N ASP A 444 14.54 1.37 10.07
CA ASP A 444 16.01 1.36 10.08
C ASP A 444 16.63 0.72 8.81
N ASP A 445 15.89 -0.07 8.07
CA ASP A 445 16.36 -0.58 6.77
C ASP A 445 16.55 0.57 5.78
N LEU A 446 15.65 1.55 5.78
CA LEU A 446 15.77 2.74 4.94
C LEU A 446 16.93 3.63 5.39
N TRP A 447 17.02 3.90 6.70
CA TRP A 447 18.10 4.77 7.21
C TRP A 447 19.48 4.21 6.91
N ARG A 448 19.63 2.91 6.98
CA ARG A 448 20.87 2.20 6.64
C ARG A 448 21.32 2.44 5.19
N GLU A 449 20.38 2.42 4.25
CA GLU A 449 20.69 2.67 2.83
C GLU A 449 20.99 4.15 2.57
N ILE A 450 20.33 5.08 3.27
CA ILE A 450 20.66 6.51 3.18
C ILE A 450 22.04 6.81 3.80
N ASP A 451 22.33 6.27 4.99
CA ASP A 451 23.64 6.43 5.65
C ASP A 451 24.79 5.91 4.79
N ALA A 452 24.60 4.79 4.10
CA ALA A 452 25.62 4.21 3.23
C ALA A 452 26.08 5.15 2.10
N VAL A 453 25.23 6.09 1.67
CA VAL A 453 25.54 7.06 0.59
C VAL A 453 25.80 8.47 1.10
N SER A 454 25.32 8.83 2.30
CA SER A 454 25.44 10.19 2.87
C SER A 454 26.81 10.47 3.53
N LYS A 455 27.64 9.44 3.73
CA LYS A 455 29.00 9.46 4.26
C LYS A 455 29.18 10.17 5.62
N ASP A 456 29.30 11.49 5.62
CA ASP A 456 29.70 12.26 6.81
C ASP A 456 28.50 12.88 7.56
N LYS A 457 27.28 12.54 7.19
CA LYS A 457 26.07 13.09 7.81
C LYS A 457 25.32 12.02 8.60
N PRO A 458 25.08 12.20 9.91
CA PRO A 458 24.44 11.19 10.77
C PRO A 458 22.92 11.18 10.57
N ILE A 459 22.44 10.56 9.50
CA ILE A 459 21.01 10.56 9.14
C ILE A 459 20.19 9.76 10.14
N THR A 460 20.61 8.55 10.47
CA THR A 460 19.89 7.68 11.41
C THR A 460 19.67 8.36 12.75
N GLU A 461 20.71 9.02 13.31
CA GLU A 461 20.60 9.71 14.61
C GLU A 461 19.58 10.86 14.55
N ILE A 462 19.64 11.68 13.50
CA ILE A 462 18.69 12.78 13.31
C ILE A 462 17.27 12.22 13.13
N ALA A 463 17.11 11.26 12.23
CA ALA A 463 15.83 10.66 11.89
C ALA A 463 15.13 10.03 13.10
N HIS A 464 15.85 9.26 13.93
CA HIS A 464 15.32 8.65 15.14
C HIS A 464 14.73 9.67 16.11
N ARG A 465 15.37 10.86 16.24
CA ARG A 465 14.84 11.92 17.12
C ARG A 465 13.54 12.53 16.62
N PHE A 466 13.24 12.44 15.33
CA PHE A 466 11.98 12.92 14.75
C PHE A 466 10.94 11.81 14.59
N THR A 467 11.35 10.56 14.44
CA THR A 467 10.43 9.43 14.20
C THR A 467 10.02 8.68 15.47
N LEU A 468 10.93 8.60 16.47
CA LEU A 468 10.71 7.82 17.70
C LEU A 468 10.21 8.67 18.89
N GLN A 469 10.14 9.99 18.75
CA GLN A 469 9.58 10.86 19.78
C GLN A 469 8.57 11.84 19.21
N PRO A 470 7.50 12.15 19.96
CA PRO A 470 6.51 13.15 19.56
C PRO A 470 7.02 14.57 19.84
N GLY A 471 6.33 15.58 19.33
CA GLY A 471 6.52 16.97 19.69
C GLY A 471 7.20 17.81 18.60
N VAL A 472 7.20 19.12 18.85
CA VAL A 472 7.65 20.14 17.91
C VAL A 472 8.85 20.89 18.46
N PRO A 473 10.04 20.82 17.85
CA PRO A 473 11.19 21.59 18.29
C PRO A 473 10.96 23.09 18.10
N LEU A 474 11.33 23.88 19.11
CA LEU A 474 11.29 25.33 19.08
C LEU A 474 12.72 25.89 19.04
N ILE A 475 13.11 26.49 17.93
CA ILE A 475 14.41 27.14 17.79
C ILE A 475 14.23 28.64 18.00
N ARG A 476 14.93 29.20 18.99
CA ARG A 476 14.94 30.64 19.29
C ARG A 476 16.25 31.26 18.84
N ILE A 477 16.16 32.43 18.25
CA ILE A 477 17.31 33.30 18.00
C ILE A 477 17.42 34.24 19.21
N ASP A 478 18.37 33.98 20.08
CA ASP A 478 18.58 34.80 21.27
C ASP A 478 19.31 36.10 20.94
N THR A 479 20.36 36.02 20.11
CA THR A 479 21.11 37.18 19.64
C THR A 479 21.56 36.96 18.19
N ALA A 480 21.63 38.08 17.44
CA ALA A 480 22.28 38.15 16.15
C ALA A 480 23.11 39.42 16.14
N THR A 481 24.44 39.30 16.08
CA THR A 481 25.38 40.42 16.05
C THR A 481 26.24 40.36 14.80
N CYS A 482 26.42 41.52 14.17
CA CYS A 482 27.27 41.66 12.99
C CYS A 482 28.53 42.46 13.35
N ALA A 483 29.70 41.87 13.17
CA ALA A 483 30.98 42.51 13.36
C ALA A 483 32.00 41.97 12.33
N ASP A 484 32.84 42.85 11.77
CA ASP A 484 33.91 42.50 10.84
C ASP A 484 33.47 41.65 9.63
N GLY A 485 32.29 41.94 9.09
CA GLY A 485 31.74 41.21 7.96
C GLY A 485 31.23 39.80 8.27
N GLN A 486 31.16 39.43 9.55
CA GLN A 486 30.58 38.15 10.02
C GLN A 486 29.36 38.41 10.86
N THR A 487 28.34 37.56 10.69
CA THR A 487 27.15 37.55 11.55
C THR A 487 27.23 36.36 12.51
N GLN A 488 27.30 36.67 13.81
CA GLN A 488 27.22 35.66 14.86
C GLN A 488 25.78 35.52 15.36
N VAL A 489 25.25 34.32 15.30
CA VAL A 489 23.90 34.01 15.76
C VAL A 489 23.94 33.01 16.92
N ARG A 490 23.28 33.34 18.03
CA ARG A 490 23.09 32.40 19.14
C ARG A 490 21.70 31.80 19.07
N LEU A 491 21.67 30.49 19.03
CA LEU A 491 20.43 29.72 19.00
C LEU A 491 20.26 28.94 20.31
N THR A 492 19.02 28.87 20.80
CA THR A 492 18.62 27.94 21.87
C THR A 492 17.48 27.07 21.40
N GLN A 493 17.42 25.86 21.90
CA GLN A 493 16.37 24.92 21.59
C GLN A 493 15.43 24.73 22.80
N GLY A 494 14.13 24.64 22.52
CA GLY A 494 13.10 24.22 23.42
C GLY A 494 12.10 23.34 22.69
N GLU A 495 10.98 23.09 23.32
CA GLU A 495 9.82 22.39 22.72
C GLU A 495 8.60 23.34 22.73
N TYR A 496 7.86 23.34 21.63
CA TYR A 496 6.59 24.03 21.55
C TYR A 496 5.45 23.08 21.96
N THR A 497 4.69 23.44 22.98
CA THR A 497 3.49 22.71 23.42
C THR A 497 2.31 23.65 23.55
N LYS A 498 1.09 23.14 23.37
CA LYS A 498 -0.16 23.92 23.51
C LYS A 498 -0.81 23.73 24.88
N ASP A 499 -0.72 22.55 25.45
CA ASP A 499 -1.47 22.11 26.65
C ASP A 499 -0.60 21.42 27.71
N GLN A 500 0.74 21.52 27.59
CA GLN A 500 1.70 20.92 28.52
C GLN A 500 2.81 21.93 28.91
N PRO A 501 2.49 23.06 29.58
CA PRO A 501 3.46 24.12 29.87
C PRO A 501 4.60 23.67 30.79
N ASP A 502 4.34 22.70 31.66
CA ASP A 502 5.31 22.21 32.67
C ASP A 502 6.04 20.93 32.24
N LYS A 503 5.83 20.46 30.98
CA LYS A 503 6.52 19.29 30.45
C LYS A 503 8.01 19.59 30.28
N PRO A 504 8.93 18.73 30.75
CA PRO A 504 10.32 18.82 30.38
C PRO A 504 10.49 18.75 28.85
N ALA A 505 11.18 19.75 28.30
CA ALA A 505 11.35 19.83 26.86
C ALA A 505 12.18 18.65 26.32
N LEU A 506 11.71 18.05 25.23
CA LEU A 506 12.49 17.10 24.43
C LEU A 506 13.56 17.86 23.63
N ALA A 507 14.55 17.14 23.14
CA ALA A 507 15.63 17.70 22.32
C ALA A 507 15.78 16.97 20.99
N TRP A 508 16.04 17.73 19.93
CA TRP A 508 16.22 17.23 18.58
C TRP A 508 17.52 17.79 17.96
N PRO A 509 18.29 17.01 17.20
CA PRO A 509 19.36 17.53 16.35
C PRO A 509 18.75 18.18 15.09
N VAL A 510 18.27 19.43 15.23
CA VAL A 510 17.58 20.13 14.15
C VAL A 510 18.59 20.62 13.11
N PRO A 511 18.53 20.19 11.83
CA PRO A 511 19.35 20.75 10.76
C PRO A 511 18.99 22.23 10.53
N VAL A 512 19.96 23.14 10.70
CA VAL A 512 19.76 24.57 10.49
C VAL A 512 20.52 25.01 9.24
N ILE A 513 19.79 25.54 8.26
CA ILE A 513 20.37 26.15 7.05
C ILE A 513 20.15 27.65 7.13
N ALA A 514 21.24 28.42 7.17
CA ALA A 514 21.21 29.87 7.18
C ALA A 514 21.65 30.43 5.81
N ARG A 515 20.99 31.48 5.36
CA ARG A 515 21.40 32.29 4.20
C ARG A 515 21.62 33.74 4.63
N THR A 516 22.71 34.31 4.25
CA THR A 516 22.94 35.78 4.38
C THR A 516 22.42 36.43 3.11
N LEU A 517 21.59 37.45 3.27
CA LEU A 517 21.24 38.36 2.18
C LEU A 517 22.20 39.55 2.32
N GLY A 518 23.12 39.68 1.36
CA GLY A 518 24.07 40.81 1.28
C GLY A 518 23.45 42.04 0.67
#